data_5895e821995205753093a4db88e1aae5
#
_entry.id   5895e821995205753093a4db88e1aae5
#
_cell.length_a   1.000
_cell.length_b   1.000
_cell.length_c   1.000
_cell.angle_alpha   90.00
_cell.angle_beta   90.00
_cell.angle_gamma   90.00
#
_symmetry.space_group_name_H-M   'P 1'
#
loop_
_entity.id
_entity.type
_entity.pdbx_description
1 polymer ?
#
loop_
_entity_poly.entity_id
_entity_poly.type
_entity_poly.pdbx_seq_one_letter_code
_entity_poly.pdbx_strand_id
1 'polypeptide(L)'
;MAMRRIPYLLAAGVLILAGPSLASADAREEANKKAVVEFYEKALNQKDFEAAAAYFGHHYVQHNPNAPDGIEGFKAFLGFLREKFPQSKSEIKRVFAEGDYVILHVHAVRTPGERGSAIVDIFKLENGKIVEHWDVVQPIPEKAANSNGMF
;
A
#
# COMPACT_ATOMS: atom_id res chain seq x y z
N MET A 1 35.54 -62.09 -33.91
CA MET A 1 35.17 -60.69 -34.21
C MET A 1 34.24 -60.22 -33.11
N ALA A 2 34.76 -59.50 -32.12
CA ALA A 2 34.02 -59.16 -30.87
C ALA A 2 33.58 -57.69 -30.98
N MET A 3 32.25 -57.45 -31.04
CA MET A 3 31.64 -56.10 -31.03
C MET A 3 31.67 -55.54 -29.61
N ARG A 4 32.45 -54.48 -29.40
CA ARG A 4 32.44 -53.67 -28.18
C ARG A 4 31.18 -52.81 -28.16
N ARG A 5 30.30 -52.98 -27.15
CA ARG A 5 29.20 -52.08 -26.88
C ARG A 5 29.71 -50.90 -26.07
N ILE A 6 29.48 -49.69 -26.54
CA ILE A 6 29.75 -48.42 -25.84
C ILE A 6 28.50 -48.08 -25.02
N PRO A 7 28.61 -47.86 -23.71
CA PRO A 7 27.45 -47.38 -22.92
C PRO A 7 27.27 -45.86 -23.13
N TYR A 8 26.07 -45.47 -23.56
CA TYR A 8 25.65 -44.10 -23.55
C TYR A 8 25.30 -43.69 -22.13
N LEU A 9 26.09 -42.78 -21.51
CA LEU A 9 25.71 -42.10 -20.26
C LEU A 9 24.67 -41.01 -20.62
N LEU A 10 23.44 -41.21 -20.20
CA LEU A 10 22.44 -40.13 -20.18
C LEU A 10 22.75 -39.24 -18.97
N ALA A 11 23.27 -38.03 -19.23
CA ALA A 11 23.36 -36.97 -18.24
C ALA A 11 21.99 -36.36 -18.09
N ALA A 12 21.27 -36.65 -17.01
CA ALA A 12 20.03 -35.97 -16.62
C ALA A 12 20.41 -34.56 -16.09
N GLY A 13 20.22 -33.54 -16.90
CA GLY A 13 20.36 -32.16 -16.48
C GLY A 13 19.22 -31.78 -15.53
N VAL A 14 19.52 -31.55 -14.25
CA VAL A 14 18.57 -30.96 -13.30
C VAL A 14 18.45 -29.47 -13.62
N LEU A 15 17.33 -29.08 -14.20
CA LEU A 15 16.98 -27.67 -14.39
C LEU A 15 16.54 -27.10 -13.04
N ILE A 16 17.44 -26.41 -12.32
CA ILE A 16 17.11 -25.67 -11.12
C ILE A 16 16.40 -24.40 -11.57
N LEU A 17 15.07 -24.37 -11.48
CA LEU A 17 14.28 -23.12 -11.60
C LEU A 17 14.59 -22.29 -10.35
N ALA A 18 15.48 -21.32 -10.47
CA ALA A 18 15.69 -20.33 -9.43
C ALA A 18 14.39 -19.48 -9.29
N GLY A 19 13.63 -19.74 -8.25
CA GLY A 19 12.55 -18.84 -7.81
C GLY A 19 13.11 -17.46 -7.42
N PRO A 20 12.27 -16.42 -7.32
CA PRO A 20 12.72 -15.10 -6.89
C PRO A 20 13.48 -15.21 -5.57
N SER A 21 14.65 -14.58 -5.51
CA SER A 21 15.48 -14.54 -4.30
C SER A 21 14.75 -13.76 -3.20
N LEU A 22 14.85 -14.19 -1.94
CA LEU A 22 14.32 -13.45 -0.78
C LEU A 22 14.77 -11.98 -0.80
N ALA A 23 16.02 -11.70 -1.14
CA ALA A 23 16.54 -10.34 -1.26
C ALA A 23 15.81 -9.51 -2.34
N SER A 24 15.27 -10.12 -3.40
CA SER A 24 14.48 -9.39 -4.40
C SER A 24 13.04 -9.14 -3.94
N ALA A 25 12.49 -10.00 -3.09
CA ALA A 25 11.19 -9.79 -2.46
C ALA A 25 11.26 -8.63 -1.45
N ASP A 26 12.28 -8.64 -0.57
CA ASP A 26 12.51 -7.57 0.41
C ASP A 26 12.69 -6.20 -0.28
N ALA A 27 13.48 -6.15 -1.38
CA ALA A 27 13.69 -4.90 -2.12
C ALA A 27 12.41 -4.37 -2.78
N ARG A 28 11.52 -5.26 -3.25
CA ARG A 28 10.22 -4.89 -3.80
C ARG A 28 9.30 -4.35 -2.72
N GLU A 29 9.23 -4.98 -1.57
CA GLU A 29 8.42 -4.55 -0.45
C GLU A 29 8.86 -3.18 0.07
N GLU A 30 10.16 -2.93 0.19
CA GLU A 30 10.70 -1.62 0.57
C GLU A 30 10.34 -0.54 -0.47
N ALA A 31 10.44 -0.86 -1.78
CA ALA A 31 10.03 0.06 -2.83
C ALA A 31 8.53 0.36 -2.77
N ASN A 32 7.69 -0.65 -2.53
CA ASN A 32 6.25 -0.50 -2.39
C ASN A 32 5.89 0.34 -1.15
N LYS A 33 6.53 0.11 0.00
CA LYS A 33 6.34 0.95 1.20
C LYS A 33 6.68 2.41 0.91
N LYS A 34 7.81 2.67 0.27
CA LYS A 34 8.21 4.03 -0.11
C LYS A 34 7.18 4.69 -1.02
N ALA A 35 6.73 3.99 -2.06
CA ALA A 35 5.73 4.52 -3.00
C ALA A 35 4.42 4.90 -2.30
N VAL A 36 3.92 4.04 -1.40
CA VAL A 36 2.67 4.31 -0.66
C VAL A 36 2.82 5.45 0.34
N VAL A 37 3.95 5.54 1.05
CA VAL A 37 4.21 6.66 1.99
C VAL A 37 4.29 7.99 1.24
N GLU A 38 4.99 8.05 0.11
CA GLU A 38 5.07 9.25 -0.72
C GLU A 38 3.72 9.64 -1.33
N PHE A 39 2.96 8.65 -1.82
CA PHE A 39 1.59 8.86 -2.28
C PHE A 39 0.73 9.47 -1.16
N TYR A 40 0.77 8.87 0.04
CA TYR A 40 -0.03 9.28 1.18
C TYR A 40 0.25 10.74 1.58
N GLU A 41 1.52 11.13 1.61
CA GLU A 41 1.94 12.51 1.89
C GLU A 41 1.41 13.48 0.85
N LYS A 42 1.60 13.18 -0.45
CA LYS A 42 1.14 14.04 -1.55
C LYS A 42 -0.38 14.13 -1.59
N ALA A 43 -1.06 13.00 -1.45
CA ALA A 43 -2.51 12.93 -1.52
C ALA A 43 -3.19 13.53 -0.29
N LEU A 44 -2.92 12.97 0.91
CA LEU A 44 -3.74 13.25 2.10
C LEU A 44 -3.27 14.50 2.86
N ASN A 45 -1.96 14.77 2.90
CA ASN A 45 -1.42 15.93 3.59
C ASN A 45 -1.33 17.16 2.68
N GLN A 46 -0.73 17.02 1.51
CA GLN A 46 -0.60 18.12 0.54
C GLN A 46 -1.87 18.34 -0.27
N LYS A 47 -2.75 17.35 -0.37
CA LYS A 47 -3.99 17.35 -1.16
C LYS A 47 -3.73 17.70 -2.65
N ASP A 48 -2.55 17.26 -3.13
CA ASP A 48 -2.09 17.45 -4.49
C ASP A 48 -2.40 16.21 -5.33
N PHE A 49 -3.50 16.27 -6.08
CA PHE A 49 -3.91 15.14 -6.93
C PHE A 49 -2.90 14.88 -8.04
N GLU A 50 -2.36 15.92 -8.69
CA GLU A 50 -1.45 15.74 -9.83
C GLU A 50 -0.15 15.06 -9.40
N ALA A 51 0.38 15.43 -8.24
CA ALA A 51 1.55 14.76 -7.66
C ALA A 51 1.23 13.32 -7.20
N ALA A 52 0.03 13.07 -6.70
CA ALA A 52 -0.42 11.74 -6.26
C ALA A 52 -0.76 10.81 -7.44
N ALA A 53 -1.26 11.35 -8.55
CA ALA A 53 -1.70 10.59 -9.72
C ALA A 53 -0.58 9.70 -10.32
N ALA A 54 0.68 10.12 -10.17
CA ALA A 54 1.83 9.35 -10.64
C ALA A 54 2.00 7.97 -9.96
N TYR A 55 1.37 7.76 -8.81
CA TYR A 55 1.46 6.51 -8.05
C TYR A 55 0.38 5.50 -8.42
N PHE A 56 -0.70 5.90 -9.09
CA PHE A 56 -1.73 4.98 -9.55
C PHE A 56 -1.28 4.13 -10.74
N GLY A 57 -1.82 2.90 -10.79
CA GLY A 57 -1.74 2.04 -11.97
C GLY A 57 -2.73 2.44 -13.06
N HIS A 58 -2.94 1.53 -14.00
CA HIS A 58 -3.90 1.73 -15.11
C HIS A 58 -5.36 1.67 -14.67
N HIS A 59 -5.63 1.19 -13.47
CA HIS A 59 -6.93 1.20 -12.80
C HIS A 59 -6.72 1.46 -11.31
N TYR A 60 -7.81 1.78 -10.62
CA TYR A 60 -7.84 1.91 -9.16
C TYR A 60 -9.22 1.52 -8.65
N VAL A 61 -9.27 0.53 -7.77
CA VAL A 61 -10.50 0.05 -7.14
C VAL A 61 -10.55 0.51 -5.69
N GLN A 62 -11.64 1.16 -5.31
CA GLN A 62 -11.84 1.69 -3.96
C GLN A 62 -12.86 0.85 -3.21
N HIS A 63 -12.49 0.34 -2.02
CA HIS A 63 -13.37 -0.47 -1.18
C HIS A 63 -13.94 0.28 0.04
N ASN A 64 -13.52 1.53 0.30
CA ASN A 64 -14.16 2.32 1.34
C ASN A 64 -15.59 2.69 0.89
N PRO A 65 -16.64 2.29 1.65
CA PRO A 65 -18.02 2.52 1.23
C PRO A 65 -18.43 4.01 1.21
N ASN A 66 -17.62 4.89 1.78
CA ASN A 66 -17.86 6.33 1.84
C ASN A 66 -17.05 7.12 0.81
N ALA A 67 -16.28 6.45 -0.05
CA ALA A 67 -15.48 7.10 -1.09
C ALA A 67 -15.93 6.62 -2.48
N PRO A 68 -16.05 7.52 -3.48
CA PRO A 68 -16.35 7.10 -4.86
C PRO A 68 -15.23 6.24 -5.43
N ASP A 69 -15.59 5.31 -6.32
CA ASP A 69 -14.66 4.41 -6.97
C ASP A 69 -13.81 5.07 -8.06
N GLY A 70 -12.65 4.49 -8.34
CA GLY A 70 -11.75 4.88 -9.41
C GLY A 70 -10.92 6.13 -9.14
N ILE A 71 -10.02 6.43 -10.06
CA ILE A 71 -9.07 7.57 -9.96
C ILE A 71 -9.81 8.90 -9.91
N GLU A 72 -10.86 9.06 -10.71
CA GLU A 72 -11.68 10.29 -10.69
C GLU A 72 -12.46 10.42 -9.38
N GLY A 73 -12.92 9.30 -8.81
CA GLY A 73 -13.51 9.28 -7.47
C GLY A 73 -12.54 9.75 -6.40
N PHE A 74 -11.30 9.28 -6.46
CA PHE A 74 -10.23 9.74 -5.57
C PHE A 74 -9.91 11.23 -5.75
N LYS A 75 -9.88 11.73 -6.99
CA LYS A 75 -9.71 13.16 -7.28
C LYS A 75 -10.81 14.01 -6.65
N ALA A 76 -12.06 13.58 -6.79
CA ALA A 76 -13.20 14.25 -6.17
C ALA A 76 -13.10 14.26 -4.64
N PHE A 77 -12.65 13.14 -4.03
CA PHE A 77 -12.40 13.06 -2.59
C PHE A 77 -11.31 14.03 -2.13
N LEU A 78 -10.21 14.18 -2.84
CA LEU A 78 -9.18 15.19 -2.51
C LEU A 78 -9.71 16.61 -2.66
N GLY A 79 -10.56 16.87 -3.65
CA GLY A 79 -11.26 18.14 -3.81
C GLY A 79 -12.12 18.48 -2.59
N PHE A 80 -12.89 17.50 -2.11
CA PHE A 80 -13.69 17.61 -0.89
C PHE A 80 -12.82 17.89 0.34
N LEU A 81 -11.70 17.18 0.51
CA LEU A 81 -10.78 17.42 1.62
C LEU A 81 -10.18 18.84 1.59
N ARG A 82 -9.80 19.30 0.41
CA ARG A 82 -9.24 20.64 0.23
C ARG A 82 -10.23 21.74 0.57
N GLU A 83 -11.49 21.54 0.20
CA GLU A 83 -12.57 22.51 0.46
C GLU A 83 -13.03 22.50 1.92
N LYS A 84 -13.34 21.33 2.47
CA LYS A 84 -13.98 21.20 3.79
C LYS A 84 -13.00 21.04 4.95
N PHE A 85 -11.84 20.45 4.69
CA PHE A 85 -10.84 20.13 5.70
C PHE A 85 -9.41 20.53 5.25
N PRO A 86 -9.18 21.82 4.89
CA PRO A 86 -7.89 22.26 4.34
C PRO A 86 -6.72 21.99 5.30
N GLN A 87 -6.97 22.00 6.60
CA GLN A 87 -5.97 21.77 7.64
C GLN A 87 -5.91 20.30 8.13
N SER A 88 -6.63 19.40 7.49
CA SER A 88 -6.56 17.98 7.87
C SER A 88 -5.15 17.44 7.70
N LYS A 89 -4.74 16.59 8.64
CA LYS A 89 -3.45 15.91 8.66
C LYS A 89 -3.60 14.44 8.94
N SER A 90 -2.70 13.68 8.34
CA SER A 90 -2.56 12.24 8.56
C SER A 90 -1.11 11.95 8.92
N GLU A 91 -0.88 11.30 10.05
CA GLU A 91 0.44 10.87 10.51
C GLU A 91 0.53 9.34 10.44
N ILE A 92 1.42 8.83 9.62
CA ILE A 92 1.67 7.38 9.52
C ILE A 92 2.46 6.96 10.76
N LYS A 93 1.89 6.08 11.56
CA LYS A 93 2.50 5.54 12.78
C LYS A 93 3.31 4.28 12.51
N ARG A 94 2.86 3.43 11.59
CA ARG A 94 3.51 2.16 11.22
C ARG A 94 3.26 1.86 9.75
N VAL A 95 4.25 1.21 9.13
CA VAL A 95 4.16 0.72 7.74
C VAL A 95 4.62 -0.73 7.72
N PHE A 96 3.85 -1.58 7.08
CA PHE A 96 4.17 -2.98 6.85
C PHE A 96 4.01 -3.28 5.36
N ALA A 97 4.74 -4.27 4.86
CA ALA A 97 4.52 -4.81 3.53
C ALA A 97 4.61 -6.33 3.56
N GLU A 98 3.81 -6.97 2.72
CA GLU A 98 3.87 -8.39 2.43
C GLU A 98 3.52 -8.59 0.95
N GLY A 99 4.49 -9.03 0.16
CA GLY A 99 4.32 -9.20 -1.29
C GLY A 99 3.95 -7.89 -1.99
N ASP A 100 2.74 -7.86 -2.56
CA ASP A 100 2.22 -6.71 -3.30
C ASP A 100 1.33 -5.79 -2.43
N TYR A 101 1.23 -6.08 -1.13
CA TYR A 101 0.41 -5.29 -0.22
C TYR A 101 1.25 -4.41 0.70
N VAL A 102 0.77 -3.19 0.93
CA VAL A 102 1.31 -2.27 1.94
C VAL A 102 0.19 -1.90 2.90
N ILE A 103 0.48 -2.00 4.19
CA ILE A 103 -0.47 -1.69 5.26
C ILE A 103 0.07 -0.51 6.06
N LEU A 104 -0.76 0.52 6.23
CA LEU A 104 -0.46 1.67 7.06
C LEU A 104 -1.33 1.66 8.32
N HIS A 105 -0.73 2.00 9.46
CA HIS A 105 -1.48 2.39 10.66
C HIS A 105 -1.33 3.90 10.83
N VAL A 106 -2.44 4.62 10.78
CA VAL A 106 -2.45 6.08 10.62
C VAL A 106 -3.28 6.78 11.69
N HIS A 107 -2.80 7.92 12.17
CA HIS A 107 -3.59 8.89 12.92
C HIS A 107 -4.04 10.01 11.97
N ALA A 108 -5.32 10.07 11.67
CA ALA A 108 -5.91 11.09 10.82
C ALA A 108 -6.75 12.08 11.64
N VAL A 109 -6.45 13.38 11.49
CA VAL A 109 -7.19 14.48 12.13
C VAL A 109 -7.77 15.38 11.05
N ARG A 110 -9.10 15.49 11.00
CA ARG A 110 -9.80 16.32 10.02
C ARG A 110 -9.74 17.79 10.38
N THR A 111 -10.03 18.11 11.63
CA THR A 111 -10.04 19.48 12.15
C THR A 111 -9.01 19.61 13.26
N PRO A 112 -8.11 20.61 13.25
CA PRO A 112 -7.15 20.83 14.32
C PRO A 112 -7.83 20.90 15.70
N GLY A 113 -7.27 20.19 16.68
CA GLY A 113 -7.81 20.10 18.04
C GLY A 113 -8.77 18.93 18.28
N GLU A 114 -9.25 18.26 17.22
CA GLU A 114 -10.00 17.01 17.36
C GLU A 114 -9.07 15.83 17.66
N ARG A 115 -9.63 14.77 18.27
CA ARG A 115 -8.86 13.53 18.51
C ARG A 115 -8.55 12.77 17.22
N GLY A 116 -9.41 12.90 16.22
CA GLY A 116 -9.28 12.22 14.94
C GLY A 116 -9.67 10.74 14.99
N SER A 117 -9.08 9.97 14.11
CA SER A 117 -9.33 8.55 13.94
C SER A 117 -8.05 7.75 13.80
N ALA A 118 -8.06 6.52 14.29
CA ALA A 118 -7.11 5.50 13.89
C ALA A 118 -7.62 4.84 12.62
N ILE A 119 -6.73 4.71 11.63
CA ILE A 119 -7.05 4.12 10.34
C ILE A 119 -6.05 2.98 10.08
N VAL A 120 -6.56 1.88 9.56
CA VAL A 120 -5.74 0.86 8.92
C VAL A 120 -6.06 0.91 7.44
N ASP A 121 -5.11 1.45 6.66
CA ASP A 121 -5.18 1.47 5.19
C ASP A 121 -4.44 0.27 4.63
N ILE A 122 -5.01 -0.38 3.62
CA ILE A 122 -4.39 -1.49 2.89
C ILE A 122 -4.35 -1.09 1.42
N PHE A 123 -3.16 -1.10 0.84
CA PHE A 123 -2.93 -0.84 -0.58
C PHE A 123 -2.41 -2.10 -1.27
N LYS A 124 -2.96 -2.42 -2.43
CA LYS A 124 -2.37 -3.39 -3.34
C LYS A 124 -1.68 -2.68 -4.47
N LEU A 125 -0.48 -3.15 -4.80
CA LEU A 125 0.31 -2.60 -5.88
C LEU A 125 0.54 -3.63 -6.99
N GLU A 126 0.59 -3.15 -8.23
CA GLU A 126 1.06 -3.91 -9.39
C GLU A 126 2.18 -3.13 -10.05
N ASN A 127 3.35 -3.76 -10.18
CA ASN A 127 4.55 -3.12 -10.74
C ASN A 127 4.90 -1.77 -10.06
N GLY A 128 4.77 -1.71 -8.72
CA GLY A 128 5.05 -0.51 -7.93
C GLY A 128 4.00 0.61 -8.05
N LYS A 129 2.82 0.31 -8.61
CA LYS A 129 1.69 1.25 -8.76
C LYS A 129 0.48 0.77 -7.98
N ILE A 130 -0.18 1.71 -7.31
CA ILE A 130 -1.38 1.45 -6.51
C ILE A 130 -2.54 1.14 -7.45
N VAL A 131 -3.18 -0.02 -7.25
CA VAL A 131 -4.33 -0.47 -8.05
C VAL A 131 -5.58 -0.73 -7.23
N GLU A 132 -5.44 -0.87 -5.90
CA GLU A 132 -6.59 -1.22 -5.06
C GLU A 132 -6.38 -0.74 -3.62
N HIS A 133 -7.45 -0.34 -2.93
CA HIS A 133 -7.40 0.21 -1.58
C HIS A 133 -8.59 -0.20 -0.74
N TRP A 134 -8.30 -0.58 0.51
CA TRP A 134 -9.26 -0.81 1.60
C TRP A 134 -8.86 0.02 2.81
N ASP A 135 -9.81 0.36 3.65
CA ASP A 135 -9.52 0.93 4.95
C ASP A 135 -10.50 0.49 6.03
N VAL A 136 -10.04 0.58 7.27
CA VAL A 136 -10.88 0.48 8.45
C VAL A 136 -10.64 1.72 9.30
N VAL A 137 -11.69 2.49 9.53
CA VAL A 137 -11.62 3.77 10.24
C VAL A 137 -12.31 3.63 11.60
N GLN A 138 -11.56 3.90 12.68
CA GLN A 138 -12.08 3.92 14.03
C GLN A 138 -11.87 5.30 14.66
N PRO A 139 -12.96 6.04 15.01
CA PRO A 139 -12.83 7.28 15.77
C PRO A 139 -12.15 7.05 17.11
N ILE A 140 -11.26 7.97 17.51
CA ILE A 140 -10.61 7.91 18.82
C ILE A 140 -11.63 8.32 19.88
N PRO A 141 -11.97 7.43 20.84
CA PRO A 141 -13.04 7.67 21.80
C PRO A 141 -12.65 8.75 22.80
N GLU A 142 -13.65 9.40 23.38
CA GLU A 142 -13.45 10.35 24.47
C GLU A 142 -12.96 9.66 25.75
N LYS A 143 -13.51 8.50 26.03
CA LYS A 143 -13.15 7.65 27.17
C LYS A 143 -12.78 6.28 26.65
N ALA A 144 -11.58 5.82 26.99
CA ALA A 144 -11.11 4.48 26.68
C ALA A 144 -11.16 3.59 27.93
N ALA A 145 -11.28 2.29 27.74
CA ALA A 145 -11.25 1.29 28.80
C ALA A 145 -9.85 1.06 29.39
N ASN A 146 -8.81 1.56 28.71
CA ASN A 146 -7.41 1.49 29.12
C ASN A 146 -6.67 2.78 28.75
N SER A 147 -5.44 2.94 29.23
CA SER A 147 -4.60 4.11 29.01
C SER A 147 -3.50 3.93 27.95
N ASN A 148 -3.51 2.84 27.17
CA ASN A 148 -2.42 2.52 26.23
C ASN A 148 -2.43 3.39 24.97
N GLY A 149 -3.55 4.05 24.66
CA GLY A 149 -3.76 4.75 23.39
C GLY A 149 -4.08 3.79 22.24
N MET A 150 -4.16 4.36 21.03
CA MET A 150 -4.49 3.59 19.81
C MET A 150 -3.29 3.48 18.84
N PHE A 151 -2.11 3.97 19.24
CA PHE A 151 -0.93 4.03 18.36
C PHE A 151 0.34 3.51 19.01
#